data_479c06eb4d2e59e9cc4e38aab452a11e
#
_entry.id   479c06eb4d2e59e9cc4e38aab452a11e
#
_cell.length_a   1.000
_cell.length_b   1.000
_cell.length_c   1.000
_cell.angle_alpha   90.00
_cell.angle_beta   90.00
_cell.angle_gamma   90.00
#
_symmetry.space_group_name_H-M   'P 1'
#
loop_
_entity.id
_entity.type
_entity.pdbx_description
1 polymer ?
#
loop_
_entity_poly.entity_id
_entity_poly.type
_entity_poly.pdbx_seq_one_letter_code
_entity_poly.pdbx_strand_id
1 'polypeptide(L)'
;EVTLAENPNLLIFPRDWALCDDEISENRILSLQGKELSTGNVMGFIGINDTQLKIKSRFAKEDENDYFLHYMLQKVFSINLFDLKHAMNRESVFDFLLYLFPHFLKKALRQGLFKKYRRFEHNDSNVKGIIDVNRHIKENVPFRGRVSYSNREYSFDNQITQLVRHTIEYIKAKPQGGYILNNDRETKESVSQILQATPSFNRRERMQIISKNLKRLQHPYYSAYTDLQQLCLQILRHESIKFGYEKNKVYGVLFDGAWLWEEYLATLLKEVDRMVHPKNRKRQDGIQIYKGGQSFFPDFYRKGVADDGIDSFVLDAKYKRLSRGLNSGELEENIKSGFSIQREDLFQMISYMHVLPAQTA
;
A
#
# COMPACT_ATOMS: atom_id res chain seq x y z
N GLU A 1 13.36 -18.79 -9.28
CA GLU A 1 13.14 -17.33 -9.42
C GLU A 1 11.72 -17.06 -8.98
N VAL A 2 11.54 -16.39 -7.85
CA VAL A 2 10.22 -15.90 -7.44
C VAL A 2 10.15 -14.45 -7.92
N THR A 3 9.25 -14.17 -8.82
CA THR A 3 9.02 -12.80 -9.26
C THR A 3 8.56 -11.96 -8.06
N LEU A 4 9.02 -10.72 -7.96
CA LEU A 4 8.71 -9.81 -6.86
C LEU A 4 7.19 -9.61 -6.65
N ALA A 5 6.46 -9.55 -7.76
CA ALA A 5 5.00 -9.39 -7.75
C ALA A 5 4.24 -10.56 -7.11
N GLU A 6 4.85 -11.75 -7.07
CA GLU A 6 4.21 -12.98 -6.58
C GLU A 6 4.58 -13.32 -5.12
N ASN A 7 5.53 -12.56 -4.52
CA ASN A 7 5.93 -12.83 -3.14
C ASN A 7 4.88 -12.27 -2.15
N PRO A 8 4.14 -13.14 -1.44
CA PRO A 8 3.08 -12.69 -0.52
C PRO A 8 3.62 -11.96 0.71
N ASN A 9 4.92 -12.03 0.97
CA ASN A 9 5.57 -11.40 2.11
C ASN A 9 6.18 -10.03 1.76
N LEU A 10 6.09 -9.61 0.50
CA LEU A 10 6.60 -8.33 0.03
C LEU A 10 5.44 -7.40 -0.33
N LEU A 11 5.40 -6.23 0.29
CA LEU A 11 4.47 -5.15 -0.09
C LEU A 11 5.19 -4.19 -1.03
N ILE A 12 4.64 -4.02 -2.22
CA ILE A 12 5.15 -3.08 -3.20
C ILE A 12 4.06 -2.05 -3.50
N PHE A 13 4.44 -0.78 -3.54
CA PHE A 13 3.55 0.33 -3.88
C PHE A 13 4.10 1.10 -5.08
N PRO A 14 3.23 1.41 -6.08
CA PRO A 14 1.82 1.02 -6.20
C PRO A 14 1.65 -0.48 -6.45
N ARG A 15 0.49 -1.02 -6.11
CA ARG A 15 0.23 -2.45 -6.29
C ARG A 15 0.09 -2.91 -7.74
N ASP A 16 -0.31 -2.01 -8.59
CA ASP A 16 -0.44 -2.26 -10.03
C ASP A 16 0.90 -2.06 -10.77
N TRP A 17 2.01 -2.12 -10.03
CA TRP A 17 3.36 -1.93 -10.52
C TRP A 17 3.71 -2.78 -11.77
N ALA A 18 3.25 -4.01 -11.85
CA ALA A 18 3.45 -4.87 -13.03
C ALA A 18 2.81 -4.32 -14.33
N LEU A 19 2.05 -3.22 -14.22
CA LEU A 19 1.36 -2.56 -15.34
C LEU A 19 1.97 -1.20 -15.71
N CYS A 20 3.00 -0.75 -14.98
CA CYS A 20 3.74 0.47 -15.30
C CYS A 20 4.85 0.11 -16.30
N ASP A 21 4.88 0.79 -17.44
CA ASP A 21 5.87 0.56 -18.53
C ASP A 21 7.27 1.14 -18.24
N ASP A 22 7.52 1.65 -17.06
CA ASP A 22 8.82 2.17 -16.69
C ASP A 22 9.82 1.03 -16.47
N GLU A 23 11.14 1.33 -16.58
CA GLU A 23 12.29 0.41 -16.51
C GLU A 23 12.29 -0.63 -15.38
N ILE A 24 11.35 -0.50 -14.43
CA ILE A 24 11.10 -1.44 -13.35
C ILE A 24 10.42 -2.74 -13.85
N SER A 25 9.93 -2.75 -15.09
CA SER A 25 9.27 -3.91 -15.73
C SER A 25 10.16 -5.17 -15.77
N GLU A 26 11.47 -5.03 -15.59
CA GLU A 26 12.40 -6.16 -15.52
C GLU A 26 12.38 -6.93 -14.18
N ASN A 27 11.50 -6.60 -13.24
CA ASN A 27 11.36 -7.29 -11.95
C ASN A 27 12.64 -7.36 -11.07
N ARG A 28 13.63 -6.48 -11.32
CA ARG A 28 14.89 -6.46 -10.59
C ARG A 28 14.94 -5.31 -9.60
N ILE A 29 14.96 -5.62 -8.31
CA ILE A 29 15.21 -4.62 -7.25
C ILE A 29 16.68 -4.22 -7.24
N LEU A 30 17.55 -5.19 -7.45
CA LEU A 30 19.00 -5.05 -7.39
C LEU A 30 19.61 -5.63 -8.66
N SER A 31 20.53 -4.90 -9.25
CA SER A 31 21.37 -5.38 -10.34
C SER A 31 22.84 -5.25 -9.96
N LEU A 32 23.61 -6.28 -10.27
CA LEU A 32 25.05 -6.30 -10.05
C LEU A 32 25.73 -6.10 -11.42
N GLN A 33 26.42 -4.98 -11.59
CA GLN A 33 27.24 -4.68 -12.76
C GLN A 33 28.71 -4.66 -12.35
N GLY A 34 29.42 -5.75 -12.65
CA GLY A 34 30.79 -5.92 -12.18
C GLY A 34 30.87 -6.08 -10.67
N LYS A 35 31.41 -5.09 -9.96
CA LYS A 35 31.49 -5.02 -8.49
C LYS A 35 30.48 -4.03 -7.89
N GLU A 36 29.74 -3.31 -8.70
CA GLU A 36 28.79 -2.31 -8.26
C GLU A 36 27.39 -2.88 -8.18
N LEU A 37 26.76 -2.67 -7.01
CA LEU A 37 25.37 -3.02 -6.77
C LEU A 37 24.53 -1.77 -7.03
N SER A 38 23.65 -1.83 -8.03
CA SER A 38 22.72 -0.76 -8.33
C SER A 38 21.28 -1.15 -8.00
N THR A 39 20.50 -0.17 -7.58
CA THR A 39 19.05 -0.30 -7.37
C THR A 39 18.31 0.46 -8.47
N GLY A 40 17.14 -0.03 -8.89
CA GLY A 40 16.21 0.74 -9.71
C GLY A 40 15.60 1.93 -8.93
N ASN A 41 14.52 2.49 -9.46
CA ASN A 41 13.75 3.57 -8.82
C ASN A 41 12.94 3.12 -7.58
N VAL A 42 13.51 2.25 -6.76
CA VAL A 42 12.84 1.63 -5.62
C VAL A 42 13.44 2.14 -4.33
N MET A 43 12.60 2.42 -3.34
CA MET A 43 13.01 2.79 -1.99
C MET A 43 12.20 2.01 -0.95
N GLY A 44 12.77 1.82 0.24
CA GLY A 44 12.14 1.06 1.32
C GLY A 44 13.08 0.06 1.97
N PHE A 45 12.60 -1.11 2.29
CA PHE A 45 13.43 -2.13 2.92
C PHE A 45 13.02 -3.54 2.50
N ILE A 46 14.01 -4.42 2.48
CA ILE A 46 13.87 -5.86 2.27
C ILE A 46 14.67 -6.58 3.34
N GLY A 47 14.14 -7.68 3.83
CA GLY A 47 14.85 -8.55 4.77
C GLY A 47 14.75 -10.00 4.37
N ILE A 48 15.77 -10.75 4.73
CA ILE A 48 15.81 -12.21 4.68
C ILE A 48 16.55 -12.71 5.90
N ASN A 49 15.92 -13.57 6.69
CA ASN A 49 16.44 -14.01 7.98
C ASN A 49 16.86 -12.82 8.86
N ASP A 50 18.12 -12.74 9.29
CA ASP A 50 18.67 -11.66 10.12
C ASP A 50 19.29 -10.52 9.30
N THR A 51 19.28 -10.62 7.99
CA THR A 51 19.85 -9.60 7.08
C THR A 51 18.76 -8.67 6.58
N GLN A 52 19.01 -7.37 6.71
CA GLN A 52 18.12 -6.33 6.18
C GLN A 52 18.88 -5.41 5.25
N LEU A 53 18.26 -5.10 4.11
CA LEU A 53 18.69 -4.09 3.17
C LEU A 53 17.72 -2.92 3.23
N LYS A 54 18.24 -1.73 3.53
CA LYS A 54 17.50 -0.47 3.46
C LYS A 54 17.92 0.29 2.21
N ILE A 55 16.96 0.59 1.34
CA ILE A 55 17.15 1.38 0.14
C ILE A 55 16.62 2.77 0.43
N LYS A 56 17.51 3.75 0.50
CA LYS A 56 17.19 5.15 0.79
C LYS A 56 16.67 5.86 -0.46
N SER A 57 15.95 6.97 -0.29
CA SER A 57 15.59 7.85 -1.39
C SER A 57 16.83 8.54 -1.97
N ARG A 58 16.71 9.06 -3.18
CA ARG A 58 17.78 9.84 -3.84
C ARG A 58 18.11 11.16 -3.13
N PHE A 59 17.23 11.60 -2.26
CA PHE A 59 17.35 12.84 -1.50
C PHE A 59 18.07 12.64 -0.16
N ALA A 60 18.31 11.37 0.22
CA ALA A 60 19.03 11.07 1.46
C ALA A 60 20.54 11.31 1.30
N LYS A 61 21.14 11.99 2.26
CA LYS A 61 22.61 12.07 2.39
C LYS A 61 23.15 10.75 2.95
N GLU A 62 24.43 10.44 2.65
CA GLU A 62 25.03 9.12 2.92
C GLU A 62 24.89 8.66 4.37
N ASP A 63 25.09 9.55 5.34
CA ASP A 63 25.09 9.22 6.78
C ASP A 63 23.83 9.66 7.54
N GLU A 64 22.86 10.28 6.87
CA GLU A 64 21.69 10.82 7.53
C GLU A 64 20.44 9.93 7.34
N ASN A 65 19.47 10.16 8.21
CA ASN A 65 18.15 9.60 8.08
C ASN A 65 17.45 10.16 6.86
N ASP A 66 16.69 9.32 6.15
CA ASP A 66 15.91 9.71 4.98
C ASP A 66 14.65 10.47 5.38
N TYR A 67 14.83 11.71 5.87
CA TYR A 67 13.74 12.57 6.34
C TYR A 67 12.75 12.88 5.22
N PHE A 68 13.26 13.01 3.99
CA PHE A 68 12.40 13.37 2.87
C PHE A 68 11.48 12.20 2.44
N LEU A 69 12.00 10.98 2.46
CA LEU A 69 11.16 9.78 2.25
C LEU A 69 10.04 9.73 3.30
N HIS A 70 10.38 9.94 4.58
CA HIS A 70 9.38 9.95 5.65
C HIS A 70 8.34 11.06 5.44
N TYR A 71 8.78 12.24 4.99
CA TYR A 71 7.88 13.36 4.72
C TYR A 71 6.94 13.08 3.56
N MET A 72 7.44 12.51 2.44
CA MET A 72 6.61 12.07 1.32
C MET A 72 5.57 11.04 1.76
N LEU A 73 6.00 10.01 2.49
CA LEU A 73 5.11 8.97 3.01
C LEU A 73 4.04 9.54 3.95
N GLN A 74 4.42 10.50 4.79
CA GLN A 74 3.48 11.20 5.67
C GLN A 74 2.41 11.94 4.86
N LYS A 75 2.79 12.66 3.81
CA LYS A 75 1.85 13.42 2.97
C LYS A 75 0.95 12.51 2.15
N VAL A 76 1.51 11.51 1.48
CA VAL A 76 0.79 10.60 0.59
C VAL A 76 -0.20 9.70 1.34
N PHE A 77 0.22 9.15 2.49
CA PHE A 77 -0.61 8.24 3.29
C PHE A 77 -1.36 8.94 4.42
N SER A 78 -1.16 10.26 4.61
CA SER A 78 -1.74 11.04 5.72
C SER A 78 -1.40 10.43 7.09
N ILE A 79 -0.13 10.05 7.28
CA ILE A 79 0.37 9.38 8.48
C ILE A 79 1.25 10.36 9.25
N ASN A 80 1.07 10.46 10.57
CA ASN A 80 1.99 11.24 11.40
C ASN A 80 3.18 10.37 11.85
N LEU A 81 4.34 10.62 11.26
CA LEU A 81 5.58 9.86 11.51
C LEU A 81 6.56 10.61 12.45
N PHE A 82 6.16 11.74 13.05
CA PHE A 82 7.08 12.56 13.86
C PHE A 82 7.68 11.81 15.05
N ASP A 83 6.95 10.84 15.61
CA ASP A 83 7.41 10.05 16.75
C ASP A 83 8.44 8.96 16.39
N LEU A 84 8.61 8.67 15.10
CA LEU A 84 9.66 7.74 14.62
C LEU A 84 11.08 8.33 14.68
N LYS A 85 11.22 9.62 14.93
CA LYS A 85 12.54 10.30 14.94
C LYS A 85 13.52 9.74 15.96
N HIS A 86 13.05 9.10 17.02
CA HIS A 86 13.89 8.59 18.12
C HIS A 86 14.11 7.08 18.12
N ALA A 87 13.49 6.32 17.22
CA ALA A 87 13.48 4.85 17.23
C ALA A 87 14.15 4.22 16.02
N MET A 88 15.27 4.76 15.52
CA MET A 88 15.94 4.23 14.33
C MET A 88 16.85 3.01 14.58
N ASN A 89 16.44 2.10 15.44
CA ASN A 89 17.00 0.76 15.56
C ASN A 89 16.28 -0.22 14.61
N ARG A 90 16.79 -1.45 14.45
CA ARG A 90 16.22 -2.52 13.60
C ARG A 90 14.71 -2.72 13.72
N GLU A 91 14.11 -2.33 14.84
CA GLU A 91 12.67 -2.41 15.12
C GLU A 91 11.85 -1.33 14.41
N SER A 92 12.47 -0.17 14.10
CA SER A 92 11.77 1.01 13.55
C SER A 92 11.20 0.83 12.14
N VAL A 93 11.77 -0.07 11.36
CA VAL A 93 11.31 -0.36 10.01
C VAL A 93 9.95 -1.07 10.02
N PHE A 94 9.74 -1.96 10.99
CA PHE A 94 8.47 -2.65 11.17
C PHE A 94 7.43 -1.79 11.86
N ASP A 95 7.87 -0.89 12.72
CA ASP A 95 6.97 0.10 13.33
C ASP A 95 6.30 0.95 12.25
N PHE A 96 6.99 1.23 11.14
CA PHE A 96 6.39 1.91 10.00
C PHE A 96 5.14 1.20 9.45
N LEU A 97 5.11 -0.13 9.39
CA LEU A 97 3.92 -0.89 8.97
C LEU A 97 2.72 -0.63 9.87
N LEU A 98 2.96 -0.43 11.17
CA LEU A 98 1.89 -0.15 12.12
C LEU A 98 1.23 1.21 11.82
N TYR A 99 2.03 2.20 11.40
CA TYR A 99 1.54 3.52 11.02
C TYR A 99 0.76 3.52 9.69
N LEU A 100 1.04 2.58 8.79
CA LEU A 100 0.24 2.40 7.57
C LEU A 100 -1.15 1.83 7.84
N PHE A 101 -1.34 1.10 8.93
CA PHE A 101 -2.56 0.37 9.22
C PHE A 101 -3.82 1.23 9.23
N PRO A 102 -3.88 2.42 9.88
CA PRO A 102 -5.06 3.28 9.87
C PRO A 102 -5.49 3.70 8.46
N HIS A 103 -4.54 4.03 7.59
CA HIS A 103 -4.83 4.41 6.20
C HIS A 103 -5.55 3.28 5.45
N PHE A 104 -5.00 2.07 5.49
CA PHE A 104 -5.61 0.92 4.81
C PHE A 104 -6.92 0.47 5.46
N LEU A 105 -7.04 0.58 6.77
CA LEU A 105 -8.27 0.30 7.49
C LEU A 105 -9.40 1.23 7.03
N LYS A 106 -9.17 2.54 7.04
CA LYS A 106 -10.14 3.54 6.56
C LYS A 106 -10.52 3.31 5.11
N LYS A 107 -9.53 3.10 4.24
CA LYS A 107 -9.75 2.82 2.81
C LYS A 107 -10.63 1.59 2.59
N ALA A 108 -10.41 0.51 3.34
CA ALA A 108 -11.21 -0.70 3.25
C ALA A 108 -12.64 -0.49 3.79
N LEU A 109 -12.80 0.18 4.93
CA LEU A 109 -14.11 0.40 5.54
C LEU A 109 -14.98 1.40 4.78
N ARG A 110 -14.42 2.27 3.95
CA ARG A 110 -15.18 3.09 2.98
C ARG A 110 -15.93 2.25 1.96
N GLN A 111 -15.49 1.01 1.69
CA GLN A 111 -16.24 0.03 0.89
C GLN A 111 -17.30 -0.73 1.72
N GLY A 112 -17.40 -0.42 3.02
CA GLY A 112 -18.26 -1.11 3.98
C GLY A 112 -17.57 -2.27 4.69
N LEU A 113 -18.19 -2.80 5.74
CA LEU A 113 -17.70 -3.97 6.47
C LEU A 113 -17.76 -5.23 5.59
N PHE A 114 -16.65 -5.95 5.52
CA PHE A 114 -16.55 -7.17 4.72
C PHE A 114 -17.45 -8.26 5.27
N LYS A 115 -18.33 -8.78 4.41
CA LYS A 115 -19.24 -9.88 4.72
C LYS A 115 -18.85 -11.13 3.95
N LYS A 116 -19.02 -12.28 4.60
CA LYS A 116 -18.83 -13.60 3.99
C LYS A 116 -19.80 -14.61 4.56
N TYR A 117 -20.22 -15.57 3.75
CA TYR A 117 -20.97 -16.71 4.25
C TYR A 117 -20.09 -17.54 5.19
N ARG A 118 -20.57 -17.74 6.42
CA ARG A 118 -19.96 -18.59 7.42
C ARG A 118 -20.93 -19.70 7.82
N ARG A 119 -20.42 -20.91 7.97
CA ARG A 119 -21.19 -22.04 8.50
C ARG A 119 -21.15 -21.94 10.02
N PHE A 120 -22.34 -21.91 10.61
CA PHE A 120 -22.54 -21.98 12.06
C PHE A 120 -23.12 -23.34 12.41
N GLU A 121 -22.66 -23.90 13.51
CA GLU A 121 -23.12 -25.16 14.07
C GLU A 121 -23.94 -24.89 15.32
N HIS A 122 -25.14 -25.44 15.35
CA HIS A 122 -26.09 -25.25 16.43
C HIS A 122 -26.53 -26.59 17.00
N ASN A 123 -26.95 -26.58 18.29
CA ASN A 123 -27.56 -27.71 18.97
C ASN A 123 -28.67 -27.16 19.88
N ASP A 124 -29.85 -26.93 19.27
CA ASP A 124 -31.01 -26.39 19.94
C ASP A 124 -32.31 -26.98 19.38
N SER A 125 -33.46 -26.56 19.91
CA SER A 125 -34.78 -27.02 19.49
C SER A 125 -35.34 -26.33 18.23
N ASN A 126 -34.70 -25.23 17.78
CA ASN A 126 -35.19 -24.41 16.67
C ASN A 126 -34.33 -24.61 15.42
N VAL A 127 -34.56 -25.69 14.72
CA VAL A 127 -33.79 -26.10 13.55
C VAL A 127 -33.95 -25.10 12.40
N LYS A 128 -32.84 -24.40 12.04
CA LYS A 128 -32.81 -23.39 10.96
C LYS A 128 -31.88 -23.77 9.80
N GLY A 129 -31.52 -25.03 9.65
CA GLY A 129 -30.56 -25.43 8.64
C GLY A 129 -30.50 -26.94 8.41
N ILE A 130 -29.39 -27.42 7.84
CA ILE A 130 -29.19 -28.82 7.54
C ILE A 130 -28.83 -29.59 8.82
N ILE A 131 -29.58 -30.64 9.13
CA ILE A 131 -29.33 -31.49 10.29
C ILE A 131 -28.01 -32.25 10.08
N ASP A 132 -27.12 -32.16 11.05
CA ASP A 132 -25.88 -32.93 11.10
C ASP A 132 -26.17 -34.23 11.88
N VAL A 133 -26.54 -35.27 11.13
CA VAL A 133 -26.95 -36.55 11.70
C VAL A 133 -25.86 -37.16 12.57
N ASN A 134 -24.61 -37.10 12.13
CA ASN A 134 -23.48 -37.71 12.86
C ASN A 134 -23.28 -37.02 14.22
N ARG A 135 -23.32 -35.69 14.22
CA ARG A 135 -23.20 -34.90 15.46
C ARG A 135 -24.44 -35.06 16.32
N HIS A 136 -25.63 -35.10 15.69
CA HIS A 136 -26.89 -35.30 16.43
C HIS A 136 -26.90 -36.61 17.20
N ILE A 137 -26.50 -37.73 16.57
CA ILE A 137 -26.41 -39.03 17.23
C ILE A 137 -25.42 -39.00 18.40
N LYS A 138 -24.29 -38.32 18.27
CA LYS A 138 -23.26 -38.23 19.31
C LYS A 138 -23.70 -37.38 20.52
N GLU A 139 -24.40 -36.24 20.26
CA GLU A 139 -24.68 -35.24 21.25
C GLU A 139 -26.10 -35.40 21.85
N ASN A 140 -27.05 -35.97 21.10
CA ASN A 140 -28.48 -35.95 21.45
C ASN A 140 -29.15 -37.33 21.53
N VAL A 141 -28.37 -38.39 21.70
CA VAL A 141 -28.92 -39.72 21.99
C VAL A 141 -28.61 -40.07 23.45
N PRO A 142 -29.64 -40.31 24.28
CA PRO A 142 -31.09 -40.26 24.01
C PRO A 142 -31.59 -38.83 23.75
N PHE A 143 -32.62 -38.71 22.89
CA PHE A 143 -33.16 -37.42 22.46
C PHE A 143 -33.71 -36.59 23.63
N ARG A 144 -33.22 -35.33 23.72
CA ARG A 144 -33.58 -34.38 24.81
C ARG A 144 -34.20 -33.09 24.26
N GLY A 145 -34.88 -33.15 23.10
CA GLY A 145 -35.53 -31.99 22.47
C GLY A 145 -34.59 -31.06 21.71
N ARG A 146 -33.30 -31.43 21.57
CA ARG A 146 -32.32 -30.63 20.83
C ARG A 146 -31.89 -31.38 19.56
N VAL A 147 -31.62 -30.64 18.50
CA VAL A 147 -31.16 -31.17 17.22
C VAL A 147 -29.86 -30.46 16.81
N SER A 148 -28.85 -31.24 16.50
CA SER A 148 -27.58 -30.70 15.95
C SER A 148 -27.76 -30.41 14.46
N TYR A 149 -27.61 -29.15 14.06
CA TYR A 149 -27.74 -28.71 12.68
C TYR A 149 -26.70 -27.63 12.34
N SER A 150 -26.56 -27.33 11.07
CA SER A 150 -25.72 -26.24 10.61
C SER A 150 -26.46 -25.38 9.60
N ASN A 151 -26.25 -24.05 9.69
CA ASN A 151 -26.72 -23.10 8.71
C ASN A 151 -25.57 -22.29 8.12
N ARG A 152 -25.83 -21.61 7.03
CA ARG A 152 -24.90 -20.62 6.46
C ARG A 152 -25.51 -19.25 6.58
N GLU A 153 -24.82 -18.39 7.33
CA GLU A 153 -25.22 -17.01 7.52
C GLU A 153 -24.20 -16.06 6.91
N TYR A 154 -24.70 -14.94 6.38
CA TYR A 154 -23.88 -13.89 5.81
C TYR A 154 -23.40 -12.97 6.94
N SER A 155 -22.21 -13.25 7.46
CA SER A 155 -21.70 -12.65 8.69
C SER A 155 -20.56 -11.67 8.44
N PHE A 156 -20.54 -10.60 9.25
CA PHE A 156 -19.37 -9.72 9.38
C PHE A 156 -18.24 -10.39 10.17
N ASP A 157 -18.58 -11.30 11.10
CA ASP A 157 -17.60 -12.06 11.87
C ASP A 157 -17.05 -13.21 11.02
N ASN A 158 -16.00 -12.94 10.26
CA ASN A 158 -15.40 -13.86 9.33
C ASN A 158 -13.86 -13.79 9.39
N GLN A 159 -13.18 -14.66 8.65
CA GLN A 159 -11.71 -14.76 8.70
C GLN A 159 -10.98 -13.44 8.38
N ILE A 160 -11.51 -12.59 7.48
CA ILE A 160 -10.88 -11.31 7.10
C ILE A 160 -11.02 -10.29 8.22
N THR A 161 -12.23 -10.09 8.75
CA THR A 161 -12.47 -9.15 9.86
C THR A 161 -11.78 -9.60 11.14
N GLN A 162 -11.69 -10.91 11.38
CA GLN A 162 -10.90 -11.48 12.48
C GLN A 162 -9.41 -11.21 12.31
N LEU A 163 -8.85 -11.30 11.09
CA LEU A 163 -7.46 -10.95 10.84
C LEU A 163 -7.18 -9.47 11.20
N VAL A 164 -8.07 -8.57 10.76
CA VAL A 164 -7.99 -7.14 11.09
C VAL A 164 -8.10 -6.93 12.60
N ARG A 165 -9.01 -7.65 13.28
CA ARG A 165 -9.14 -7.62 14.73
C ARG A 165 -7.86 -8.03 15.45
N HIS A 166 -7.25 -9.13 15.05
CA HIS A 166 -5.97 -9.58 15.62
C HIS A 166 -4.87 -8.54 15.43
N THR A 167 -4.85 -7.85 14.28
CA THR A 167 -3.90 -6.76 14.02
C THR A 167 -4.15 -5.57 14.95
N ILE A 168 -5.40 -5.17 15.15
CA ILE A 168 -5.76 -4.11 16.09
C ILE A 168 -5.27 -4.45 17.52
N GLU A 169 -5.53 -5.67 18.00
CA GLU A 169 -5.08 -6.08 19.33
C GLU A 169 -3.54 -6.17 19.43
N TYR A 170 -2.87 -6.54 18.33
CA TYR A 170 -1.42 -6.51 18.27
C TYR A 170 -0.88 -5.08 18.38
N ILE A 171 -1.44 -4.14 17.61
CA ILE A 171 -1.03 -2.73 17.64
C ILE A 171 -1.30 -2.14 19.02
N LYS A 172 -2.46 -2.40 19.65
CA LYS A 172 -2.79 -1.95 21.01
C LYS A 172 -1.73 -2.35 22.05
N ALA A 173 -1.12 -3.51 21.87
CA ALA A 173 -0.10 -4.02 22.79
C ALA A 173 1.27 -3.33 22.63
N LYS A 174 1.46 -2.50 21.59
CA LYS A 174 2.71 -1.75 21.37
C LYS A 174 2.66 -0.38 22.09
N PRO A 175 3.81 0.18 22.49
CA PRO A 175 3.87 1.46 23.19
C PRO A 175 3.14 2.60 22.44
N GLN A 176 3.30 2.66 21.11
CA GLN A 176 2.68 3.66 20.24
C GLN A 176 1.25 3.30 19.83
N GLY A 177 0.76 2.12 20.19
CA GLY A 177 -0.50 1.57 19.70
C GLY A 177 -1.73 2.42 20.01
N GLY A 178 -1.77 3.01 21.19
CA GLY A 178 -2.83 3.93 21.58
C GLY A 178 -2.90 5.15 20.67
N TYR A 179 -1.76 5.74 20.37
CA TYR A 179 -1.65 6.88 19.46
C TYR A 179 -2.07 6.49 18.03
N ILE A 180 -1.53 5.40 17.48
CA ILE A 180 -1.81 4.94 16.10
C ILE A 180 -3.31 4.69 15.89
N LEU A 181 -4.00 4.06 16.84
CA LEU A 181 -5.40 3.67 16.70
C LEU A 181 -6.42 4.75 17.07
N ASN A 182 -5.97 5.84 17.72
CA ASN A 182 -6.82 6.95 18.13
C ASN A 182 -6.39 8.30 17.51
N ASN A 183 -5.51 8.29 16.52
CA ASN A 183 -4.92 9.49 15.91
C ASN A 183 -5.98 10.46 15.35
N ASP A 184 -7.04 9.93 14.75
CA ASP A 184 -8.15 10.70 14.22
C ASP A 184 -9.51 10.01 14.48
N ARG A 185 -10.59 10.79 14.37
CA ARG A 185 -11.96 10.31 14.62
C ARG A 185 -12.35 9.14 13.71
N GLU A 186 -12.02 9.22 12.40
CA GLU A 186 -12.35 8.18 11.40
C GLU A 186 -11.65 6.85 11.75
N THR A 187 -10.38 6.90 12.17
CA THR A 187 -9.64 5.71 12.63
C THR A 187 -10.30 5.09 13.86
N LYS A 188 -10.66 5.90 14.87
CA LYS A 188 -11.30 5.43 16.08
C LYS A 188 -12.65 4.78 15.80
N GLU A 189 -13.47 5.37 14.95
CA GLU A 189 -14.76 4.83 14.50
C GLU A 189 -14.55 3.51 13.73
N SER A 190 -13.56 3.46 12.83
CA SER A 190 -13.19 2.26 12.06
C SER A 190 -12.78 1.09 12.97
N VAL A 191 -11.94 1.38 13.97
CA VAL A 191 -11.53 0.39 14.97
C VAL A 191 -12.74 -0.11 15.74
N SER A 192 -13.64 0.77 16.21
CA SER A 192 -14.85 0.40 16.94
C SER A 192 -15.76 -0.50 16.10
N GLN A 193 -15.95 -0.20 14.81
CA GLN A 193 -16.74 -1.03 13.90
C GLN A 193 -16.18 -2.47 13.78
N ILE A 194 -14.88 -2.63 13.66
CA ILE A 194 -14.25 -3.97 13.62
C ILE A 194 -14.42 -4.70 14.96
N LEU A 195 -14.27 -3.99 16.08
CA LEU A 195 -14.45 -4.57 17.41
C LEU A 195 -15.88 -5.12 17.59
N GLN A 196 -16.88 -4.38 17.16
CA GLN A 196 -18.29 -4.79 17.22
C GLN A 196 -18.61 -5.92 16.23
N ALA A 197 -17.99 -5.90 15.06
CA ALA A 197 -18.21 -6.90 14.00
C ALA A 197 -17.59 -8.27 14.30
N THR A 198 -16.72 -8.37 15.31
CA THR A 198 -15.97 -9.60 15.63
C THR A 198 -16.18 -10.09 17.06
N PRO A 199 -17.43 -10.42 17.47
CA PRO A 199 -17.72 -10.87 18.82
C PRO A 199 -17.07 -12.23 19.17
N SER A 200 -16.80 -13.08 18.18
CA SER A 200 -16.16 -14.39 18.41
C SER A 200 -14.63 -14.31 18.53
N PHE A 201 -14.05 -13.10 18.68
CA PHE A 201 -12.61 -12.93 18.77
C PHE A 201 -11.99 -13.75 19.92
N ASN A 202 -10.96 -14.53 19.57
CA ASN A 202 -10.17 -15.29 20.54
C ASN A 202 -8.68 -15.12 20.25
N ARG A 203 -7.95 -14.51 21.18
CA ARG A 203 -6.49 -14.26 21.03
C ARG A 203 -5.67 -15.51 20.70
N ARG A 204 -6.09 -16.70 21.19
CA ARG A 204 -5.39 -17.97 20.97
C ARG A 204 -5.49 -18.45 19.53
N GLU A 205 -6.46 -17.98 18.76
CA GLU A 205 -6.69 -18.40 17.37
C GLU A 205 -5.86 -17.62 16.34
N ARG A 206 -4.97 -16.72 16.78
CA ARG A 206 -4.16 -15.87 15.87
C ARG A 206 -3.51 -16.66 14.74
N MET A 207 -2.78 -17.75 15.07
CA MET A 207 -2.08 -18.55 14.06
C MET A 207 -3.04 -19.22 13.08
N GLN A 208 -4.18 -19.70 13.55
CA GLN A 208 -5.22 -20.29 12.70
C GLN A 208 -5.84 -19.24 11.76
N ILE A 209 -6.08 -18.03 12.25
CA ILE A 209 -6.60 -16.93 11.43
C ILE A 209 -5.57 -16.49 10.39
N ILE A 210 -4.29 -16.38 10.75
CA ILE A 210 -3.21 -16.11 9.79
C ILE A 210 -3.21 -17.17 8.69
N SER A 211 -3.21 -18.46 9.04
CA SER A 211 -3.19 -19.58 8.08
C SER A 211 -4.39 -19.55 7.11
N LYS A 212 -5.59 -19.22 7.61
CA LYS A 212 -6.79 -19.12 6.79
C LYS A 212 -6.77 -17.93 5.82
N ASN A 213 -5.91 -16.95 6.05
CA ASN A 213 -5.79 -15.73 5.26
C ASN A 213 -4.56 -15.70 4.32
N LEU A 214 -3.76 -16.76 4.23
CA LEU A 214 -2.58 -16.81 3.36
C LEU A 214 -2.93 -16.65 1.87
N LYS A 215 -4.10 -17.14 1.46
CA LYS A 215 -4.58 -16.92 0.11
C LYS A 215 -5.08 -15.48 -0.03
N ARG A 216 -4.57 -14.78 -1.04
CA ARG A 216 -4.96 -13.41 -1.36
C ARG A 216 -6.47 -13.32 -1.60
N LEU A 217 -7.11 -12.33 -0.99
CA LEU A 217 -8.50 -12.02 -1.22
C LEU A 217 -8.69 -11.47 -2.64
N GLN A 218 -9.57 -12.10 -3.39
CA GLN A 218 -10.00 -11.61 -4.70
C GLN A 218 -11.51 -11.37 -4.64
N HIS A 219 -11.91 -10.11 -4.60
CA HIS A 219 -13.32 -9.75 -4.54
C HIS A 219 -13.55 -8.48 -5.37
N PRO A 220 -14.45 -8.48 -6.37
CA PRO A 220 -14.65 -7.33 -7.26
C PRO A 220 -15.00 -6.04 -6.54
N TYR A 221 -15.87 -6.12 -5.53
CA TYR A 221 -16.34 -4.96 -4.77
C TYR A 221 -15.39 -4.54 -3.64
N TYR A 222 -14.83 -5.51 -2.89
CA TYR A 222 -13.99 -5.25 -1.71
C TYR A 222 -12.50 -5.25 -2.06
N SER A 223 -12.09 -4.54 -3.10
CA SER A 223 -10.69 -4.52 -3.57
C SER A 223 -9.70 -3.96 -2.53
N ALA A 224 -10.11 -2.95 -1.76
CA ALA A 224 -9.27 -2.35 -0.73
C ALA A 224 -8.97 -3.29 0.45
N TYR A 225 -9.80 -4.31 0.69
CA TYR A 225 -9.53 -5.33 1.70
C TYR A 225 -8.37 -6.25 1.33
N THR A 226 -8.02 -6.35 0.06
CA THR A 226 -6.84 -7.12 -0.38
C THR A 226 -5.56 -6.50 0.17
N ASP A 227 -5.46 -5.18 0.10
CA ASP A 227 -4.30 -4.43 0.60
C ASP A 227 -4.22 -4.49 2.13
N LEU A 228 -5.37 -4.30 2.79
CA LEU A 228 -5.48 -4.42 4.24
C LEU A 228 -5.13 -5.82 4.72
N GLN A 229 -5.61 -6.88 4.05
CA GLN A 229 -5.29 -8.27 4.38
C GLN A 229 -3.77 -8.51 4.36
N GLN A 230 -3.10 -8.08 3.31
CA GLN A 230 -1.66 -8.32 3.18
C GLN A 230 -0.86 -7.52 4.20
N LEU A 231 -1.24 -6.27 4.48
CA LEU A 231 -0.60 -5.48 5.52
C LEU A 231 -0.77 -6.15 6.90
N CYS A 232 -1.98 -6.61 7.23
CA CYS A 232 -2.26 -7.31 8.47
C CYS A 232 -1.41 -8.59 8.60
N LEU A 233 -1.31 -9.37 7.51
CA LEU A 233 -0.47 -10.56 7.50
C LEU A 233 1.00 -10.24 7.76
N GLN A 234 1.54 -9.18 7.16
CA GLN A 234 2.92 -8.77 7.40
C GLN A 234 3.14 -8.33 8.83
N ILE A 235 2.26 -7.50 9.38
CA ILE A 235 2.33 -7.05 10.78
C ILE A 235 2.33 -8.25 11.73
N LEU A 236 1.41 -9.21 11.54
CA LEU A 236 1.26 -10.34 12.46
C LEU A 236 2.31 -11.44 12.28
N ARG A 237 2.83 -11.62 11.05
CA ARG A 237 3.86 -12.63 10.76
C ARG A 237 5.27 -12.16 11.08
N HIS A 238 5.48 -10.86 11.21
CA HIS A 238 6.79 -10.33 11.58
C HIS A 238 7.34 -10.96 12.87
N GLU A 239 6.50 -11.17 13.88
CA GLU A 239 6.94 -11.89 15.09
C GLU A 239 7.37 -13.34 14.79
N SER A 240 6.64 -14.01 13.89
CA SER A 240 6.97 -15.40 13.51
C SER A 240 8.32 -15.49 12.79
N ILE A 241 8.65 -14.49 11.98
CA ILE A 241 9.95 -14.40 11.30
C ILE A 241 11.06 -14.10 12.32
N LYS A 242 10.83 -13.16 13.24
CA LYS A 242 11.77 -12.80 14.33
C LYS A 242 12.10 -13.99 15.24
N PHE A 243 11.15 -14.91 15.42
CA PHE A 243 11.34 -16.15 16.21
C PHE A 243 11.78 -17.37 15.40
N GLY A 244 12.13 -17.19 14.11
CA GLY A 244 12.76 -18.26 13.30
C GLY A 244 11.83 -19.33 12.75
N TYR A 245 10.51 -19.13 12.80
CA TYR A 245 9.53 -20.11 12.27
C TYR A 245 9.46 -20.15 10.73
N GLU A 246 9.91 -19.12 10.03
CA GLU A 246 9.92 -19.03 8.56
C GLU A 246 11.30 -18.63 8.03
N LYS A 247 12.20 -19.59 7.88
CA LYS A 247 13.55 -19.38 7.33
C LYS A 247 13.48 -19.16 5.80
N ASN A 248 14.41 -18.34 5.30
CA ASN A 248 14.64 -18.09 3.85
C ASN A 248 13.49 -17.43 3.09
N LYS A 249 12.55 -16.76 3.77
CA LYS A 249 11.53 -15.95 3.10
C LYS A 249 11.93 -14.49 3.06
N VAL A 250 11.81 -13.89 1.88
CA VAL A 250 12.01 -12.47 1.68
C VAL A 250 10.75 -11.73 2.16
N TYR A 251 10.95 -10.71 2.97
CA TYR A 251 9.88 -9.83 3.47
C TYR A 251 10.29 -8.37 3.30
N GLY A 252 9.33 -7.48 3.23
CA GLY A 252 9.64 -6.06 3.16
C GLY A 252 8.52 -5.20 2.62
N VAL A 253 8.83 -3.91 2.56
CA VAL A 253 7.98 -2.89 1.92
C VAL A 253 8.82 -2.06 1.00
N LEU A 254 8.40 -1.95 -0.24
CA LEU A 254 9.03 -1.17 -1.27
C LEU A 254 8.05 -0.17 -1.85
N PHE A 255 8.58 0.99 -2.17
CA PHE A 255 7.88 2.05 -2.86
C PHE A 255 8.59 2.35 -4.16
N ASP A 256 7.84 2.43 -5.23
CA ASP A 256 8.34 3.03 -6.47
C ASP A 256 8.59 4.52 -6.21
N GLY A 257 9.82 4.95 -6.48
CA GLY A 257 10.26 6.31 -6.19
C GLY A 257 9.59 7.34 -7.09
N ALA A 258 9.37 7.01 -8.35
CA ALA A 258 8.70 7.90 -9.30
C ALA A 258 7.24 8.08 -8.91
N TRP A 259 6.55 6.97 -8.66
CA TRP A 259 5.17 7.01 -8.17
C TRP A 259 5.01 7.77 -6.85
N LEU A 260 5.88 7.52 -5.87
CA LEU A 260 5.78 8.21 -4.57
C LEU A 260 6.04 9.71 -4.71
N TRP A 261 6.97 10.08 -5.59
CA TRP A 261 7.26 11.49 -5.92
C TRP A 261 6.06 12.16 -6.58
N GLU A 262 5.44 11.53 -7.57
CA GLU A 262 4.24 12.00 -8.26
C GLU A 262 3.05 12.16 -7.30
N GLU A 263 2.74 11.15 -6.49
CA GLU A 263 1.66 11.24 -5.48
C GLU A 263 1.94 12.32 -4.41
N TYR A 264 3.22 12.53 -4.05
CA TYR A 264 3.59 13.63 -3.17
C TYR A 264 3.33 14.99 -3.79
N LEU A 265 3.76 15.19 -5.04
CA LEU A 265 3.45 16.40 -5.80
C LEU A 265 1.94 16.61 -5.95
N ALA A 266 1.17 15.55 -6.17
CA ALA A 266 -0.29 15.62 -6.20
C ALA A 266 -0.87 16.18 -4.90
N THR A 267 -0.28 15.87 -3.74
CA THR A 267 -0.73 16.45 -2.47
C THR A 267 -0.46 17.96 -2.37
N LEU A 268 0.63 18.45 -2.94
CA LEU A 268 0.98 19.88 -2.98
C LEU A 268 0.11 20.66 -3.99
N LEU A 269 -0.12 20.05 -5.15
CA LEU A 269 -0.88 20.67 -6.24
C LEU A 269 -2.39 20.60 -6.03
N LYS A 270 -2.87 19.91 -4.99
CA LYS A 270 -4.30 19.76 -4.70
C LYS A 270 -5.01 21.11 -4.47
N GLU A 271 -4.29 22.11 -3.99
CA GLU A 271 -4.81 23.45 -3.73
C GLU A 271 -4.81 24.34 -4.98
N VAL A 272 -4.18 23.90 -6.06
CA VAL A 272 -4.19 24.61 -7.34
C VAL A 272 -5.52 24.38 -8.03
N ASP A 273 -6.22 25.48 -8.33
CA ASP A 273 -7.55 25.43 -8.95
C ASP A 273 -7.53 24.64 -10.27
N ARG A 274 -8.51 23.76 -10.44
CA ARG A 274 -8.72 22.93 -11.65
C ARG A 274 -7.53 22.06 -12.05
N MET A 275 -6.60 21.75 -11.14
CA MET A 275 -5.52 20.81 -11.41
C MET A 275 -6.07 19.39 -11.55
N VAL A 276 -5.72 18.74 -12.64
CA VAL A 276 -6.06 17.34 -12.93
C VAL A 276 -4.82 16.48 -12.80
N HIS A 277 -4.92 15.41 -12.01
CA HIS A 277 -3.93 14.35 -11.89
C HIS A 277 -4.55 13.04 -12.39
N PRO A 278 -4.27 12.60 -13.63
CA PRO A 278 -4.93 11.46 -14.28
C PRO A 278 -4.63 10.13 -13.61
N LYS A 279 -3.56 10.04 -12.80
CA LYS A 279 -3.05 8.81 -12.17
C LYS A 279 -2.64 7.70 -13.14
N ASN A 280 -2.78 7.88 -14.42
CA ASN A 280 -2.34 7.06 -15.56
C ASN A 280 -2.38 5.54 -15.37
N ARG A 281 -3.21 5.05 -14.44
CA ARG A 281 -3.32 3.63 -14.09
C ARG A 281 -3.95 2.88 -15.26
N LYS A 282 -3.29 1.81 -15.70
CA LYS A 282 -3.76 0.94 -16.79
C LYS A 282 -3.93 1.66 -18.14
N ARG A 283 -3.26 2.80 -18.36
CA ARG A 283 -3.37 3.59 -19.60
C ARG A 283 -4.80 3.95 -19.99
N GLN A 284 -5.71 4.10 -19.01
CA GLN A 284 -7.13 4.40 -19.27
C GLN A 284 -7.42 5.90 -19.31
N ASP A 285 -6.59 6.70 -18.62
CA ASP A 285 -6.84 8.14 -18.42
C ASP A 285 -6.04 9.03 -19.37
N GLY A 286 -5.49 8.46 -20.44
CA GLY A 286 -4.68 9.17 -21.42
C GLY A 286 -5.48 10.13 -22.28
N ILE A 287 -4.83 11.23 -22.68
CA ILE A 287 -5.39 12.25 -23.57
C ILE A 287 -5.08 11.84 -25.01
N GLN A 288 -6.12 11.66 -25.84
CA GLN A 288 -5.95 11.33 -27.25
C GLN A 288 -5.81 12.58 -28.09
N ILE A 289 -4.83 12.61 -28.99
CA ILE A 289 -4.63 13.69 -29.97
C ILE A 289 -5.77 13.67 -31.01
N TYR A 290 -6.17 12.47 -31.43
CA TYR A 290 -7.25 12.24 -32.36
C TYR A 290 -7.98 10.95 -32.03
N LYS A 291 -9.24 10.83 -32.43
CA LYS A 291 -10.10 9.69 -32.12
C LYS A 291 -9.48 8.38 -32.63
N GLY A 292 -9.18 7.47 -31.70
CA GLY A 292 -8.53 6.19 -32.00
C GLY A 292 -7.00 6.27 -32.17
N GLY A 293 -6.39 7.40 -31.88
CA GLY A 293 -4.94 7.61 -31.91
C GLY A 293 -4.22 7.24 -30.62
N GLN A 294 -2.91 7.46 -30.64
CA GLN A 294 -2.05 7.27 -29.48
C GLN A 294 -2.47 8.20 -28.34
N SER A 295 -2.48 7.71 -27.13
CA SER A 295 -2.78 8.47 -25.92
C SER A 295 -1.51 9.01 -25.28
N PHE A 296 -1.56 10.24 -24.77
CA PHE A 296 -0.52 10.88 -23.98
C PHE A 296 -0.94 10.87 -22.51
N PHE A 297 0.04 10.76 -21.62
CA PHE A 297 -0.16 10.55 -20.20
C PHE A 297 0.62 11.57 -19.37
N PRO A 298 0.24 12.88 -19.40
CA PRO A 298 0.88 13.87 -18.53
C PRO A 298 0.56 13.56 -17.07
N ASP A 299 1.51 13.81 -16.17
CA ASP A 299 1.32 13.57 -14.73
C ASP A 299 0.30 14.54 -14.14
N PHE A 300 0.40 15.81 -14.54
CA PHE A 300 -0.54 16.87 -14.13
C PHE A 300 -0.82 17.80 -15.28
N TYR A 301 -2.06 18.28 -15.33
CA TYR A 301 -2.44 19.35 -16.27
C TYR A 301 -3.59 20.19 -15.75
N ARG A 302 -3.68 21.42 -16.25
CA ARG A 302 -4.83 22.29 -16.10
C ARG A 302 -5.29 22.77 -17.47
N LYS A 303 -6.57 22.64 -17.76
CA LYS A 303 -7.17 23.24 -18.95
C LYS A 303 -7.55 24.68 -18.65
N GLY A 304 -7.05 25.61 -19.44
CA GLY A 304 -7.43 27.01 -19.37
C GLY A 304 -8.87 27.21 -19.79
N VAL A 305 -9.45 28.32 -19.31
CA VAL A 305 -10.77 28.81 -19.70
C VAL A 305 -10.60 30.21 -20.18
N ALA A 306 -10.88 30.45 -21.46
CA ALA A 306 -10.65 31.73 -22.12
C ALA A 306 -11.38 32.89 -21.43
N ASP A 307 -12.60 32.63 -20.92
CA ASP A 307 -13.43 33.64 -20.28
C ASP A 307 -12.94 34.03 -18.86
N ASP A 308 -12.20 33.17 -18.19
CA ASP A 308 -11.72 33.36 -16.81
C ASP A 308 -10.26 33.87 -16.74
N GLY A 309 -9.59 34.04 -17.89
CA GLY A 309 -8.17 34.42 -17.96
C GLY A 309 -7.22 33.38 -17.33
N ILE A 310 -7.66 32.14 -17.26
CA ILE A 310 -6.89 31.05 -16.71
C ILE A 310 -6.14 30.34 -17.84
N ASP A 311 -4.80 30.33 -17.76
CA ASP A 311 -3.95 29.66 -18.75
C ASP A 311 -3.93 28.15 -18.57
N SER A 312 -3.85 27.42 -19.70
CA SER A 312 -3.55 26.00 -19.71
C SER A 312 -2.08 25.78 -19.39
N PHE A 313 -1.77 24.77 -18.57
CA PHE A 313 -0.40 24.33 -18.38
C PHE A 313 -0.31 22.81 -18.14
N VAL A 314 0.89 22.29 -18.31
CA VAL A 314 1.24 20.88 -18.13
C VAL A 314 2.45 20.79 -17.20
N LEU A 315 2.44 19.80 -16.31
CA LEU A 315 3.59 19.45 -15.48
C LEU A 315 3.85 17.95 -15.61
N ASP A 316 5.11 17.60 -15.68
CA ASP A 316 5.57 16.22 -15.72
C ASP A 316 6.61 15.98 -14.62
N ALA A 317 6.36 15.03 -13.75
CA ALA A 317 7.14 14.78 -12.54
C ALA A 317 8.32 13.84 -12.84
N LYS A 318 9.53 14.36 -12.85
CA LYS A 318 10.71 13.53 -13.11
C LYS A 318 11.45 13.15 -11.83
N TYR A 319 11.54 11.87 -11.54
CA TYR A 319 12.35 11.31 -10.47
C TYR A 319 13.67 10.78 -11.05
N LYS A 320 14.50 11.70 -11.56
CA LYS A 320 15.81 11.40 -12.20
C LYS A 320 16.93 12.16 -11.50
N ARG A 321 18.14 11.63 -11.53
CA ARG A 321 19.34 12.44 -11.21
C ARG A 321 19.58 13.39 -12.37
N LEU A 322 19.59 14.69 -12.11
CA LEU A 322 19.86 15.73 -13.11
C LEU A 322 21.32 15.72 -13.60
N SER A 323 22.23 15.07 -12.88
CA SER A 323 23.64 14.94 -13.28
C SER A 323 24.12 13.49 -13.10
N ARG A 324 24.41 12.79 -14.17
CA ARG A 324 25.31 11.64 -14.16
C ARG A 324 26.75 12.16 -14.36
N GLY A 325 27.57 12.09 -13.31
CA GLY A 325 29.03 12.22 -13.48
C GLY A 325 29.67 13.54 -13.18
N LEU A 326 29.03 14.45 -12.41
CA LEU A 326 29.66 15.69 -11.97
C LEU A 326 30.14 15.57 -10.52
N ASN A 327 31.42 15.86 -10.29
CA ASN A 327 31.98 16.03 -8.96
C ASN A 327 31.32 17.23 -8.26
N SER A 328 31.30 17.24 -6.94
CA SER A 328 30.60 18.25 -6.12
C SER A 328 30.97 19.73 -6.41
N GLY A 329 32.11 20.00 -7.05
CA GLY A 329 32.51 21.35 -7.49
C GLY A 329 31.86 21.82 -8.80
N GLU A 330 31.44 20.89 -9.67
CA GLU A 330 30.79 21.20 -10.95
C GLU A 330 29.28 21.43 -10.84
N LEU A 331 28.70 21.03 -9.70
CA LEU A 331 27.28 21.26 -9.40
C LEU A 331 26.95 22.76 -9.26
N GLU A 332 27.84 23.55 -8.66
CA GLU A 332 27.63 24.99 -8.48
C GLU A 332 27.74 25.77 -9.80
N GLU A 333 28.57 25.31 -10.73
CA GLU A 333 28.71 25.91 -12.07
C GLU A 333 27.53 25.57 -12.97
N ASN A 334 26.99 24.36 -12.87
CA ASN A 334 25.81 23.93 -13.64
C ASN A 334 24.50 24.51 -13.13
N ILE A 335 24.39 24.84 -11.86
CA ILE A 335 23.24 25.62 -11.32
C ILE A 335 23.23 27.03 -11.91
N LYS A 336 24.40 27.59 -12.21
CA LYS A 336 24.55 28.89 -12.88
C LYS A 336 24.32 28.83 -14.40
N SER A 337 24.54 27.65 -15.05
CA SER A 337 24.41 27.48 -16.48
C SER A 337 23.04 26.95 -16.98
N GLY A 338 22.10 26.73 -16.04
CA GLY A 338 20.78 26.14 -16.32
C GLY A 338 20.81 24.60 -16.32
N PHE A 339 19.72 24.00 -15.83
CA PHE A 339 19.57 22.55 -15.77
C PHE A 339 19.63 21.95 -17.19
N SER A 340 20.47 20.95 -17.39
CA SER A 340 20.48 20.17 -18.63
C SER A 340 19.24 19.27 -18.67
N ILE A 341 18.19 19.74 -19.31
CA ILE A 341 17.00 18.94 -19.62
C ILE A 341 17.37 17.93 -20.70
N GLN A 342 17.05 16.65 -20.49
CA GLN A 342 17.26 15.63 -21.52
C GLN A 342 16.36 15.93 -22.73
N ARG A 343 16.91 15.73 -23.92
CA ARG A 343 16.20 16.02 -25.18
C ARG A 343 14.85 15.30 -25.29
N GLU A 344 14.77 14.10 -24.75
CA GLU A 344 13.55 13.27 -24.72
C GLU A 344 12.48 13.89 -23.84
N ASP A 345 12.86 14.37 -22.65
CA ASP A 345 11.93 15.06 -21.73
C ASP A 345 11.40 16.34 -22.37
N LEU A 346 12.25 17.09 -23.09
CA LEU A 346 11.84 18.29 -23.81
C LEU A 346 10.81 17.97 -24.91
N PHE A 347 11.05 16.91 -25.70
CA PHE A 347 10.11 16.49 -26.75
C PHE A 347 8.79 16.02 -26.16
N GLN A 348 8.82 15.32 -25.02
CA GLN A 348 7.64 14.89 -24.31
C GLN A 348 6.79 16.12 -23.88
N MET A 349 7.42 17.12 -23.29
CA MET A 349 6.73 18.34 -22.85
C MET A 349 6.15 19.13 -24.03
N ILE A 350 6.91 19.30 -25.13
CA ILE A 350 6.41 19.97 -26.35
C ILE A 350 5.17 19.22 -26.89
N SER A 351 5.21 17.89 -26.89
CA SER A 351 4.07 17.09 -27.35
C SER A 351 2.86 17.28 -26.45
N TYR A 352 3.04 17.33 -25.14
CA TYR A 352 1.94 17.57 -24.19
C TYR A 352 1.35 18.97 -24.34
N MET A 353 2.20 20.00 -24.50
CA MET A 353 1.75 21.38 -24.73
C MET A 353 0.94 21.51 -26.01
N HIS A 354 1.32 20.79 -27.07
CA HIS A 354 0.59 20.80 -28.33
C HIS A 354 -0.80 20.15 -28.20
N VAL A 355 -0.91 19.06 -27.46
CA VAL A 355 -2.17 18.31 -27.24
C VAL A 355 -3.13 19.05 -26.33
N LEU A 356 -2.61 19.75 -25.32
CA LEU A 356 -3.39 20.43 -24.29
C LEU A 356 -3.57 21.94 -24.53
N PRO A 357 -3.29 22.48 -25.72
CA PRO A 357 -2.96 23.87 -26.04
C PRO A 357 -2.51 24.68 -24.82
N ALA A 358 -1.40 24.25 -24.21
CA ALA A 358 -0.82 24.90 -23.04
C ALA A 358 0.24 25.92 -23.46
N GLN A 359 0.23 27.09 -22.81
CA GLN A 359 1.22 28.14 -23.06
C GLN A 359 2.49 27.94 -22.26
N THR A 360 2.40 27.20 -21.16
CA THR A 360 3.52 26.91 -20.23
C THR A 360 3.58 25.43 -19.88
N ALA A 361 4.81 24.95 -19.69
CA ALA A 361 5.11 23.58 -19.28
C ALA A 361 6.13 23.56 -18.13
#